data_ff5699e59fbddf3a515e9f83b8d8dd90
#
_entry.id   ff5699e59fbddf3a515e9f83b8d8dd90
#
_cell.length_a   1.000
_cell.length_b   1.000
_cell.length_c   1.000
_cell.angle_alpha   90.00
_cell.angle_beta   90.00
_cell.angle_gamma   90.00
#
_symmetry.space_group_name_H-M   'P 1'
#
loop_
_entity.id
_entity.type
_entity.pdbx_description
1 polymer ?
#
loop_
_entity_poly.entity_id
_entity_poly.type
_entity_poly.pdbx_seq_one_letter_code
_entity_poly.pdbx_strand_id
1 'polypeptide(L)'
;NIGVWFLLCRYLQEPRAGSLGGMPGVDVMLALCAAYVFGCAFRSFLPRADVQRICLFDTWLSSVMVGRSVATVAEICFAAQWALILHQLGTMTGADFALNSAWVIVPLIAIAECFSWHAVLTRNYLCHAIENSIWAVSFFIVAAALCRLLPEFDGIVRWGLVAAIVGIAGYLAFLATIDVPMYLARWRVDVANGNGGLRPLDGLRD
;
A
#
# COMPACT_ATOMS: atom_id res chain seq x y z
N ASN A 1 -3.86 15.57 -3.18
CA ASN A 1 -4.41 14.58 -2.23
C ASN A 1 -5.44 15.18 -1.25
N ILE A 2 -5.18 16.35 -0.62
CA ILE A 2 -6.11 16.99 0.34
C ILE A 2 -7.47 17.27 -0.29
N GLY A 3 -7.52 17.89 -1.49
CA GLY A 3 -8.78 18.16 -2.20
C GLY A 3 -9.56 16.88 -2.52
N VAL A 4 -8.86 15.82 -2.95
CA VAL A 4 -9.49 14.51 -3.23
C VAL A 4 -10.06 13.90 -1.94
N TRP A 5 -9.36 14.04 -0.82
CA TRP A 5 -9.84 13.55 0.47
C TRP A 5 -11.13 14.28 0.90
N PHE A 6 -11.20 15.61 0.77
CA PHE A 6 -12.43 16.36 1.04
C PHE A 6 -13.60 15.92 0.15
N LEU A 7 -13.35 15.70 -1.15
CA LEU A 7 -14.37 15.22 -2.07
C LEU A 7 -14.88 13.83 -1.69
N LEU A 8 -14.00 12.91 -1.31
CA LEU A 8 -14.37 11.58 -0.83
C LEU A 8 -15.18 11.64 0.46
N CYS A 9 -14.75 12.44 1.44
CA CYS A 9 -15.49 12.63 2.69
C CYS A 9 -16.89 13.21 2.45
N ARG A 10 -17.00 14.17 1.56
CA ARG A 10 -18.29 14.75 1.15
C ARG A 10 -19.18 13.71 0.48
N TYR A 11 -18.64 12.95 -0.45
CA TYR A 11 -19.35 11.87 -1.12
C TYR A 11 -19.84 10.78 -0.17
N LEU A 12 -19.07 10.48 0.90
CA LEU A 12 -19.48 9.55 1.96
C LEU A 12 -20.67 10.05 2.79
N GLN A 13 -20.84 11.38 2.92
CA GLN A 13 -21.90 11.99 3.71
C GLN A 13 -23.22 12.16 2.94
N GLU A 14 -23.19 12.10 1.60
CA GLU A 14 -24.39 12.28 0.79
C GLU A 14 -25.30 11.03 0.85
N PRO A 15 -26.62 11.21 1.10
CA PRO A 15 -27.57 10.10 1.05
C PRO A 15 -27.63 9.53 -0.38
N ARG A 16 -27.34 8.26 -0.52
CA ARG A 16 -27.32 7.60 -1.84
C ARG A 16 -28.67 7.00 -2.17
N ALA A 17 -29.52 7.78 -2.85
CA ALA A 17 -30.76 7.30 -3.44
C ALA A 17 -30.53 6.96 -4.91
N GLY A 18 -29.84 5.84 -5.22
CA GLY A 18 -29.59 5.46 -6.62
C GLY A 18 -28.86 4.13 -6.77
N SER A 19 -28.57 3.75 -8.02
CA SER A 19 -28.01 2.45 -8.41
C SER A 19 -26.71 2.04 -7.71
N LEU A 20 -25.93 3.00 -7.19
CA LEU A 20 -24.71 2.73 -6.43
C LEU A 20 -24.97 2.47 -4.93
N GLY A 21 -26.05 3.02 -4.36
CA GLY A 21 -26.36 2.86 -2.93
C GLY A 21 -26.83 1.47 -2.51
N GLY A 22 -27.13 0.60 -3.48
CA GLY A 22 -27.54 -0.78 -3.23
C GLY A 22 -26.45 -1.83 -3.46
N MET A 23 -25.25 -1.45 -3.90
CA MET A 23 -24.15 -2.40 -4.11
C MET A 23 -23.45 -2.75 -2.80
N PRO A 24 -23.42 -4.04 -2.39
CA PRO A 24 -22.70 -4.45 -1.20
C PRO A 24 -21.23 -4.04 -1.27
N GLY A 25 -20.73 -3.43 -0.19
CA GLY A 25 -19.30 -3.08 -0.08
C GLY A 25 -18.88 -1.73 -0.63
N VAL A 26 -19.74 -0.97 -1.33
CA VAL A 26 -19.39 0.37 -1.85
C VAL A 26 -19.03 1.33 -0.73
N ASP A 27 -19.77 1.32 0.38
CA ASP A 27 -19.48 2.19 1.52
C ASP A 27 -18.16 1.84 2.19
N VAL A 28 -17.86 0.54 2.31
CA VAL A 28 -16.58 0.06 2.83
C VAL A 28 -15.44 0.48 1.91
N MET A 29 -15.59 0.30 0.59
CA MET A 29 -14.60 0.72 -0.40
C MET A 29 -14.31 2.21 -0.30
N LEU A 30 -15.34 3.04 -0.22
CA LEU A 30 -15.19 4.49 -0.10
C LEU A 30 -14.53 4.91 1.22
N ALA A 31 -14.86 4.25 2.33
CA ALA A 31 -14.21 4.50 3.61
C ALA A 31 -12.71 4.14 3.56
N LEU A 32 -12.37 3.00 2.96
CA LEU A 32 -10.97 2.61 2.74
C LEU A 32 -10.23 3.58 1.82
N CYS A 33 -10.88 4.05 0.74
CA CYS A 33 -10.31 5.08 -0.14
C CYS A 33 -10.06 6.39 0.61
N ALA A 34 -11.02 6.83 1.43
CA ALA A 34 -10.87 8.06 2.22
C ALA A 34 -9.71 7.94 3.23
N ALA A 35 -9.58 6.81 3.91
CA ALA A 35 -8.49 6.54 4.85
C ALA A 35 -7.12 6.51 4.13
N TYR A 36 -7.03 5.84 2.99
CA TYR A 36 -5.81 5.79 2.17
C TYR A 36 -5.40 7.19 1.67
N VAL A 37 -6.34 7.92 1.08
CA VAL A 37 -6.07 9.27 0.55
C VAL A 37 -5.73 10.24 1.68
N PHE A 38 -6.31 10.09 2.87
CA PHE A 38 -5.90 10.84 4.06
C PHE A 38 -4.42 10.60 4.40
N GLY A 39 -3.98 9.33 4.45
CA GLY A 39 -2.58 9.01 4.72
C GLY A 39 -1.63 9.61 3.67
N CYS A 40 -1.99 9.55 2.38
CA CYS A 40 -1.25 10.19 1.31
C CYS A 40 -1.21 11.72 1.46
N ALA A 41 -2.33 12.34 1.85
CA ALA A 41 -2.42 13.77 2.09
C ALA A 41 -1.57 14.19 3.29
N PHE A 42 -1.62 13.44 4.38
CA PHE A 42 -0.80 13.66 5.57
C PHE A 42 0.70 13.63 5.24
N ARG A 43 1.16 12.61 4.52
CA ARG A 43 2.58 12.49 4.11
C ARG A 43 2.99 13.53 3.07
N SER A 44 2.05 14.06 2.28
CA SER A 44 2.32 15.17 1.36
C SER A 44 2.45 16.50 2.10
N PHE A 45 1.73 16.69 3.20
CA PHE A 45 1.77 17.89 4.01
C PHE A 45 2.96 17.88 4.98
N LEU A 46 3.28 16.71 5.58
CA LEU A 46 4.41 16.50 6.46
C LEU A 46 5.38 15.47 5.85
N PRO A 47 6.11 15.86 4.78
CA PRO A 47 7.02 14.95 4.10
C PRO A 47 8.20 14.59 5.02
N ARG A 48 8.50 13.29 5.05
CA ARG A 48 9.56 12.72 5.87
C ARG A 48 10.26 11.59 5.13
N ALA A 49 11.59 11.51 5.28
CA ALA A 49 12.39 10.35 4.91
C ALA A 49 12.67 9.55 6.20
N ASP A 50 11.96 8.44 6.37
CA ASP A 50 11.88 7.73 7.66
C ASP A 50 13.22 7.16 8.14
N VAL A 51 14.02 6.54 7.26
CA VAL A 51 15.32 5.95 7.63
C VAL A 51 16.39 7.01 7.82
N GLN A 52 16.39 8.04 6.97
CA GLN A 52 17.34 9.15 7.05
C GLN A 52 17.01 10.15 8.18
N ARG A 53 15.83 10.04 8.78
CA ARG A 53 15.33 10.95 9.82
C ARG A 53 15.29 12.43 9.37
N ILE A 54 15.02 12.66 8.08
CA ILE A 54 14.88 14.01 7.50
C ILE A 54 13.40 14.33 7.41
N CYS A 55 12.97 15.45 7.98
CA CYS A 55 11.63 16.00 7.84
C CYS A 55 11.68 17.47 7.39
N LEU A 56 10.64 17.92 6.68
CA LEU A 56 10.54 19.31 6.25
C LEU A 56 10.12 20.22 7.40
N PHE A 57 9.23 19.73 8.28
CA PHE A 57 8.77 20.44 9.47
C PHE A 57 9.05 19.58 10.69
N ASP A 58 9.81 20.11 11.63
CA ASP A 58 10.15 19.41 12.87
C ASP A 58 9.06 19.65 13.93
N THR A 59 8.08 18.76 13.95
CA THR A 59 6.95 18.76 14.88
C THR A 59 6.73 17.35 15.43
N TRP A 60 5.98 17.22 16.52
CA TRP A 60 5.63 15.89 17.04
C TRP A 60 4.84 15.04 16.03
N LEU A 61 4.06 15.69 15.13
CA LEU A 61 3.37 15.02 14.02
C LEU A 61 4.31 14.46 12.96
N SER A 62 5.55 15.00 12.89
CA SER A 62 6.62 14.50 12.02
C SER A 62 7.45 13.41 12.69
N SER A 63 7.08 12.96 13.90
CA SER A 63 7.76 11.84 14.55
C SER A 63 7.64 10.54 13.75
N VAL A 64 8.62 9.66 13.90
CA VAL A 64 8.62 8.33 13.26
C VAL A 64 7.35 7.57 13.60
N MET A 65 6.93 7.59 14.86
CA MET A 65 5.75 6.88 15.34
C MET A 65 4.48 7.33 14.61
N VAL A 66 4.24 8.64 14.56
CA VAL A 66 3.04 9.19 13.89
C VAL A 66 3.10 8.94 12.40
N GLY A 67 4.21 9.27 11.75
CA GLY A 67 4.37 9.11 10.29
C GLY A 67 4.20 7.66 9.85
N ARG A 68 4.83 6.70 10.56
CA ARG A 68 4.73 5.28 10.23
C ARG A 68 3.34 4.71 10.55
N SER A 69 2.72 5.10 11.68
CA SER A 69 1.36 4.66 12.00
C SER A 69 0.36 5.08 10.92
N VAL A 70 0.43 6.34 10.46
CA VAL A 70 -0.43 6.84 9.37
C VAL A 70 -0.16 6.08 8.07
N ALA A 71 1.11 5.81 7.74
CA ALA A 71 1.48 5.02 6.57
C ALA A 71 0.92 3.60 6.65
N THR A 72 1.13 2.90 7.77
CA THR A 72 0.63 1.54 7.98
C THR A 72 -0.89 1.45 7.81
N VAL A 73 -1.65 2.37 8.41
CA VAL A 73 -3.11 2.39 8.23
C VAL A 73 -3.47 2.60 6.76
N ALA A 74 -2.82 3.54 6.08
CA ALA A 74 -3.07 3.80 4.66
C ALA A 74 -2.75 2.58 3.78
N GLU A 75 -1.62 1.93 4.01
CA GLU A 75 -1.15 0.78 3.24
C GLU A 75 -2.04 -0.45 3.45
N ILE A 76 -2.49 -0.71 4.67
CA ILE A 76 -3.49 -1.76 4.96
C ILE A 76 -4.84 -1.44 4.29
N CYS A 77 -5.31 -0.18 4.35
CA CYS A 77 -6.52 0.23 3.64
C CYS A 77 -6.39 0.01 2.13
N PHE A 78 -5.23 0.32 1.54
CA PHE A 78 -4.97 0.10 0.12
C PHE A 78 -4.96 -1.40 -0.24
N ALA A 79 -4.33 -2.24 0.58
CA ALA A 79 -4.38 -3.69 0.41
C ALA A 79 -5.82 -4.24 0.50
N ALA A 80 -6.61 -3.74 1.45
CA ALA A 80 -8.01 -4.13 1.62
C ALA A 80 -8.87 -3.72 0.41
N GLN A 81 -8.60 -2.58 -0.24
CA GLN A 81 -9.27 -2.19 -1.48
C GLN A 81 -9.03 -3.22 -2.59
N TRP A 82 -7.77 -3.66 -2.80
CA TRP A 82 -7.46 -4.70 -3.77
C TRP A 82 -8.11 -6.03 -3.41
N ALA A 83 -8.12 -6.41 -2.14
CA ALA A 83 -8.80 -7.62 -1.68
C ALA A 83 -10.31 -7.57 -1.98
N LEU A 84 -10.97 -6.44 -1.73
CA LEU A 84 -12.39 -6.25 -2.03
C LEU A 84 -12.68 -6.29 -3.54
N ILE A 85 -11.83 -5.65 -4.36
CA ILE A 85 -11.96 -5.69 -5.83
C ILE A 85 -11.86 -7.14 -6.32
N LEU A 86 -10.83 -7.86 -5.92
CA LEU A 86 -10.65 -9.26 -6.32
C LEU A 86 -11.79 -10.16 -5.84
N HIS A 87 -12.27 -9.94 -4.61
CA HIS A 87 -13.41 -10.69 -4.07
C HIS A 87 -14.68 -10.42 -4.86
N GLN A 88 -15.01 -9.16 -5.17
CA GLN A 88 -16.20 -8.81 -5.95
C GLN A 88 -16.14 -9.36 -7.37
N LEU A 89 -15.03 -9.14 -8.08
CA LEU A 89 -14.85 -9.64 -9.43
C LEU A 89 -14.84 -11.17 -9.46
N GLY A 90 -14.19 -11.81 -8.49
CA GLY A 90 -14.19 -13.26 -8.35
C GLY A 90 -15.56 -13.85 -8.07
N THR A 91 -16.37 -13.18 -7.22
CA THR A 91 -17.75 -13.59 -6.96
C THR A 91 -18.65 -13.47 -8.20
N MET A 92 -18.48 -12.42 -9.00
CA MET A 92 -19.24 -12.20 -10.23
C MET A 92 -18.95 -13.24 -11.31
N THR A 93 -17.72 -13.75 -11.37
CA THR A 93 -17.25 -14.68 -12.42
C THR A 93 -17.14 -16.13 -11.94
N GLY A 94 -17.25 -16.40 -10.64
CA GLY A 94 -16.97 -17.70 -10.07
C GLY A 94 -15.48 -18.09 -10.10
N ALA A 95 -14.58 -17.12 -10.18
CA ALA A 95 -13.14 -17.34 -10.31
C ALA A 95 -12.48 -17.61 -8.94
N ASP A 96 -12.34 -18.88 -8.56
CA ASP A 96 -11.74 -19.31 -7.28
C ASP A 96 -10.35 -18.71 -7.03
N PHE A 97 -9.54 -18.57 -8.07
CA PHE A 97 -8.21 -17.99 -7.91
C PHE A 97 -8.27 -16.53 -7.43
N ALA A 98 -9.21 -15.72 -7.96
CA ALA A 98 -9.39 -14.35 -7.53
C ALA A 98 -9.91 -14.28 -6.08
N LEU A 99 -10.86 -15.14 -5.74
CA LEU A 99 -11.41 -15.26 -4.37
C LEU A 99 -10.32 -15.64 -3.36
N ASN A 100 -9.51 -16.65 -3.65
CA ASN A 100 -8.42 -17.09 -2.79
C ASN A 100 -7.34 -16.01 -2.67
N SER A 101 -6.99 -15.34 -3.78
CA SER A 101 -6.02 -14.24 -3.78
C SER A 101 -6.47 -13.08 -2.88
N ALA A 102 -7.77 -12.74 -2.87
CA ALA A 102 -8.32 -11.70 -2.02
C ALA A 102 -8.00 -11.89 -0.53
N TRP A 103 -8.05 -13.13 -0.04
CA TRP A 103 -7.75 -13.45 1.37
C TRP A 103 -6.27 -13.37 1.73
N VAL A 104 -5.38 -13.48 0.75
CA VAL A 104 -3.92 -13.52 0.97
C VAL A 104 -3.29 -12.13 0.99
N ILE A 105 -3.85 -11.17 0.25
CA ILE A 105 -3.23 -9.84 0.06
C ILE A 105 -3.06 -9.09 1.39
N VAL A 106 -4.12 -8.96 2.19
CA VAL A 106 -4.05 -8.20 3.44
C VAL A 106 -3.07 -8.79 4.45
N PRO A 107 -3.06 -10.12 4.73
CA PRO A 107 -2.02 -10.73 5.55
C PRO A 107 -0.60 -10.52 5.06
N LEU A 108 -0.35 -10.62 3.75
CA LEU A 108 0.98 -10.37 3.19
C LEU A 108 1.44 -8.94 3.45
N ILE A 109 0.56 -7.95 3.22
CA ILE A 109 0.91 -6.56 3.48
C ILE A 109 1.08 -6.29 4.98
N ALA A 110 0.27 -6.91 5.85
CA ALA A 110 0.47 -6.82 7.30
C ALA A 110 1.86 -7.34 7.72
N ILE A 111 2.34 -8.42 7.10
CA ILE A 111 3.71 -8.92 7.33
C ILE A 111 4.74 -7.92 6.79
N ALA A 112 4.54 -7.35 5.60
CA ALA A 112 5.42 -6.33 5.05
C ALA A 112 5.53 -5.12 6.01
N GLU A 113 4.40 -4.70 6.61
CA GLU A 113 4.38 -3.63 7.59
C GLU A 113 5.24 -3.94 8.85
N CYS A 114 5.26 -5.18 9.32
CA CYS A 114 6.15 -5.58 10.41
C CYS A 114 7.63 -5.36 10.05
N PHE A 115 8.04 -5.71 8.82
CA PHE A 115 9.39 -5.45 8.33
C PHE A 115 9.65 -3.95 8.16
N SER A 116 8.67 -3.20 7.69
CA SER A 116 8.76 -1.74 7.56
C SER A 116 8.95 -1.05 8.89
N TRP A 117 8.17 -1.41 9.91
CA TRP A 117 8.37 -0.92 11.27
C TRP A 117 9.76 -1.23 11.80
N HIS A 118 10.20 -2.48 11.64
CA HIS A 118 11.54 -2.88 12.06
C HIS A 118 12.62 -2.08 11.31
N ALA A 119 12.49 -1.92 10.00
CA ALA A 119 13.42 -1.16 9.17
C ALA A 119 13.55 0.29 9.65
N VAL A 120 12.43 0.95 9.91
CA VAL A 120 12.40 2.34 10.35
C VAL A 120 12.94 2.51 11.75
N LEU A 121 12.61 1.64 12.70
CA LEU A 121 13.08 1.70 14.09
C LEU A 121 14.58 1.41 14.21
N THR A 122 15.10 0.46 13.43
CA THR A 122 16.49 0.02 13.50
C THR A 122 17.39 0.66 12.43
N ARG A 123 16.85 1.45 11.51
CA ARG A 123 17.54 1.95 10.31
C ARG A 123 18.12 0.84 9.44
N ASN A 124 17.44 -0.30 9.35
CA ASN A 124 17.91 -1.48 8.63
C ASN A 124 17.37 -1.52 7.21
N TYR A 125 18.22 -1.23 6.24
CA TYR A 125 17.85 -1.25 4.81
C TYR A 125 17.49 -2.62 4.27
N LEU A 126 18.00 -3.73 4.86
CA LEU A 126 17.61 -5.08 4.45
C LEU A 126 16.12 -5.33 4.70
N CYS A 127 15.61 -4.85 5.84
CA CYS A 127 14.19 -5.00 6.16
C CYS A 127 13.29 -4.24 5.18
N HIS A 128 13.74 -3.07 4.69
CA HIS A 128 13.04 -2.38 3.59
C HIS A 128 13.07 -3.17 2.27
N ALA A 129 14.20 -3.80 1.94
CA ALA A 129 14.26 -4.66 0.76
C ALA A 129 13.31 -5.86 0.88
N ILE A 130 13.17 -6.45 2.07
CA ILE A 130 12.23 -7.55 2.33
C ILE A 130 10.79 -7.05 2.24
N GLU A 131 10.45 -5.93 2.87
CA GLU A 131 9.14 -5.27 2.78
C GLU A 131 8.72 -5.11 1.32
N ASN A 132 9.56 -4.45 0.50
CA ASN A 132 9.27 -4.19 -0.91
C ASN A 132 9.20 -5.47 -1.75
N SER A 133 9.95 -6.51 -1.38
CA SER A 133 9.84 -7.83 -2.02
C SER A 133 8.48 -8.48 -1.73
N ILE A 134 7.96 -8.34 -0.51
CA ILE A 134 6.61 -8.85 -0.15
C ILE A 134 5.54 -8.04 -0.89
N TRP A 135 5.69 -6.72 -1.02
CA TRP A 135 4.83 -5.90 -1.87
C TRP A 135 4.84 -6.38 -3.32
N ALA A 136 6.02 -6.68 -3.88
CA ALA A 136 6.15 -7.21 -5.24
C ALA A 136 5.41 -8.55 -5.41
N VAL A 137 5.57 -9.49 -4.47
CA VAL A 137 4.83 -10.77 -4.48
C VAL A 137 3.34 -10.55 -4.42
N SER A 138 2.87 -9.66 -3.54
CA SER A 138 1.44 -9.34 -3.39
C SER A 138 0.85 -8.79 -4.69
N PHE A 139 1.52 -7.82 -5.32
CA PHE A 139 1.05 -7.24 -6.58
C PHE A 139 1.20 -8.19 -7.77
N PHE A 140 2.17 -9.09 -7.76
CA PHE A 140 2.23 -10.17 -8.75
C PHE A 140 1.00 -11.09 -8.66
N ILE A 141 0.56 -11.45 -7.44
CA ILE A 141 -0.66 -12.22 -7.22
C ILE A 141 -1.89 -11.46 -7.73
N VAL A 142 -2.00 -10.16 -7.43
CA VAL A 142 -3.09 -9.30 -7.93
C VAL A 142 -3.08 -9.28 -9.46
N ALA A 143 -1.94 -9.02 -10.10
CA ALA A 143 -1.82 -8.99 -11.55
C ALA A 143 -2.23 -10.34 -12.19
N ALA A 144 -1.78 -11.45 -11.62
CA ALA A 144 -2.14 -12.79 -12.10
C ALA A 144 -3.67 -13.04 -11.99
N ALA A 145 -4.29 -12.58 -10.90
CA ALA A 145 -5.74 -12.68 -10.73
C ALA A 145 -6.49 -11.80 -11.76
N LEU A 146 -6.05 -10.55 -11.96
CA LEU A 146 -6.65 -9.65 -12.96
C LEU A 146 -6.48 -10.17 -14.40
N CYS A 147 -5.32 -10.75 -14.72
CA CYS A 147 -5.11 -11.38 -16.04
C CYS A 147 -6.08 -12.54 -16.30
N ARG A 148 -6.39 -13.34 -15.26
CA ARG A 148 -7.36 -14.45 -15.39
C ARG A 148 -8.80 -13.95 -15.51
N LEU A 149 -9.11 -12.82 -14.85
CA LEU A 149 -10.43 -12.20 -14.90
C LEU A 149 -10.67 -11.42 -16.21
N LEU A 150 -9.60 -10.98 -16.87
CA LEU A 150 -9.70 -10.10 -18.05
C LEU A 150 -10.59 -10.62 -19.18
N PRO A 151 -10.62 -11.93 -19.52
CA PRO A 151 -11.50 -12.46 -20.59
C PRO A 151 -13.00 -12.43 -20.23
N GLU A 152 -13.33 -12.37 -18.92
CA GLU A 152 -14.72 -12.44 -18.43
C GLU A 152 -15.45 -11.09 -18.50
N PHE A 153 -14.73 -10.02 -18.81
CA PHE A 153 -15.28 -8.67 -18.82
C PHE A 153 -15.09 -7.97 -20.16
N ASP A 154 -16.09 -7.15 -20.51
CA ASP A 154 -16.09 -6.31 -21.71
C ASP A 154 -16.22 -4.82 -21.36
N GLY A 155 -16.13 -3.96 -22.37
CA GLY A 155 -16.36 -2.52 -22.27
C GLY A 155 -15.40 -1.81 -21.32
N ILE A 156 -15.94 -0.91 -20.52
CA ILE A 156 -15.14 -0.04 -19.62
C ILE A 156 -14.44 -0.81 -18.50
N VAL A 157 -15.03 -1.90 -18.02
CA VAL A 157 -14.44 -2.74 -16.97
C VAL A 157 -13.18 -3.41 -17.49
N ARG A 158 -13.21 -3.99 -18.68
CA ARG A 158 -12.03 -4.60 -19.34
C ARG A 158 -10.89 -3.60 -19.48
N TRP A 159 -11.17 -2.38 -19.92
CA TRP A 159 -10.16 -1.33 -20.04
C TRP A 159 -9.60 -0.90 -18.67
N GLY A 160 -10.45 -0.86 -17.64
CA GLY A 160 -10.02 -0.63 -16.28
C GLY A 160 -9.06 -1.71 -15.76
N LEU A 161 -9.35 -3.00 -16.03
CA LEU A 161 -8.48 -4.13 -15.70
C LEU A 161 -7.14 -4.05 -16.44
N VAL A 162 -7.15 -3.73 -17.74
CA VAL A 162 -5.93 -3.54 -18.54
C VAL A 162 -5.09 -2.42 -17.95
N ALA A 163 -5.69 -1.28 -17.65
CA ALA A 163 -4.97 -0.14 -17.04
C ALA A 163 -4.35 -0.53 -15.68
N ALA A 164 -5.09 -1.27 -14.86
CA ALA A 164 -4.58 -1.77 -13.57
C ALA A 164 -3.40 -2.73 -13.77
N ILE A 165 -3.50 -3.70 -14.69
CA ILE A 165 -2.41 -4.65 -14.99
C ILE A 165 -1.15 -3.90 -15.47
N VAL A 166 -1.30 -2.93 -16.38
CA VAL A 166 -0.19 -2.11 -16.88
C VAL A 166 0.45 -1.29 -15.75
N GLY A 167 -0.37 -0.67 -14.89
CA GLY A 167 0.11 0.07 -13.73
C GLY A 167 0.88 -0.82 -12.76
N ILE A 168 0.34 -2.01 -12.46
CA ILE A 168 1.00 -2.99 -11.59
C ILE A 168 2.31 -3.48 -12.23
N ALA A 169 2.34 -3.77 -13.53
CA ALA A 169 3.56 -4.18 -14.23
C ALA A 169 4.66 -3.11 -14.14
N GLY A 170 4.31 -1.83 -14.32
CA GLY A 170 5.22 -0.71 -14.14
C GLY A 170 5.74 -0.61 -12.70
N TYR A 171 4.86 -0.80 -11.70
CA TYR A 171 5.26 -0.80 -10.30
C TYR A 171 6.18 -1.98 -9.95
N LEU A 172 5.89 -3.19 -10.43
CA LEU A 172 6.75 -4.37 -10.26
C LEU A 172 8.13 -4.16 -10.90
N ALA A 173 8.16 -3.58 -12.10
CA ALA A 173 9.43 -3.23 -12.76
C ALA A 173 10.22 -2.22 -11.92
N PHE A 174 9.59 -1.17 -11.39
CA PHE A 174 10.22 -0.21 -10.49
C PHE A 174 10.80 -0.88 -9.23
N LEU A 175 10.01 -1.72 -8.55
CA LEU A 175 10.49 -2.44 -7.37
C LEU A 175 11.69 -3.34 -7.67
N ALA A 176 11.64 -4.09 -8.79
CA ALA A 176 12.68 -5.04 -9.15
C ALA A 176 13.98 -4.39 -9.65
N THR A 177 13.88 -3.23 -10.33
CA THR A 177 15.04 -2.62 -10.99
C THR A 177 15.64 -1.43 -10.23
N ILE A 178 14.84 -0.77 -9.40
CA ILE A 178 15.28 0.47 -8.73
C ILE A 178 15.23 0.29 -7.21
N ASP A 179 14.07 0.01 -6.65
CA ASP A 179 13.83 0.18 -5.22
C ASP A 179 14.53 -0.92 -4.39
N VAL A 180 14.26 -2.18 -4.66
CA VAL A 180 14.90 -3.32 -3.96
C VAL A 180 16.42 -3.32 -4.15
N PRO A 181 16.97 -3.15 -5.37
CA PRO A 181 18.42 -3.06 -5.58
C PRO A 181 19.05 -1.89 -4.82
N MET A 182 18.39 -0.73 -4.76
CA MET A 182 18.87 0.44 -4.01
C MET A 182 19.00 0.13 -2.52
N TYR A 183 17.99 -0.47 -1.89
CA TYR A 183 18.05 -0.83 -0.46
C TYR A 183 19.09 -1.90 -0.19
N LEU A 184 19.23 -2.91 -1.06
CA LEU A 184 20.28 -3.93 -0.94
C LEU A 184 21.69 -3.33 -1.07
N ALA A 185 21.89 -2.37 -1.99
CA ALA A 185 23.17 -1.68 -2.13
C ALA A 185 23.52 -0.87 -0.87
N ARG A 186 22.58 -0.13 -0.31
CA ARG A 186 22.76 0.62 0.94
C ARG A 186 23.06 -0.31 2.12
N TRP A 187 22.33 -1.41 2.24
CA TRP A 187 22.59 -2.41 3.27
C TRP A 187 24.01 -2.98 3.18
N ARG A 188 24.49 -3.30 1.97
CA ARG A 188 25.86 -3.81 1.76
C ARG A 188 26.91 -2.79 2.20
N VAL A 189 26.69 -1.51 1.92
CA VAL A 189 27.59 -0.42 2.37
C VAL A 189 27.59 -0.32 3.90
N ASP A 190 26.44 -0.39 4.55
CA ASP A 190 26.36 -0.34 6.00
C ASP A 190 27.10 -1.53 6.65
N VAL A 191 26.91 -2.74 6.13
CA VAL A 191 27.62 -3.94 6.61
C VAL A 191 29.14 -3.78 6.42
N ALA A 192 29.59 -3.29 5.27
CA ALA A 192 31.01 -3.08 4.98
C ALA A 192 31.67 -2.04 5.91
N ASN A 193 30.88 -1.03 6.30
CA ASN A 193 31.33 0.04 7.22
C ASN A 193 31.21 -0.33 8.71
N GLY A 194 30.70 -1.54 9.02
CA GLY A 194 30.46 -1.96 10.41
C GLY A 194 29.35 -1.15 11.12
N ASN A 195 28.49 -0.48 10.34
CA ASN A 195 27.36 0.27 10.88
C ASN A 195 26.30 -0.73 11.36
N GLY A 196 26.30 -1.04 12.65
CA GLY A 196 25.21 -1.76 13.31
C GLY A 196 23.95 -0.88 13.33
N GLY A 197 22.80 -1.45 13.01
CA GLY A 197 21.53 -0.74 13.16
C GLY A 197 21.27 -0.30 14.60
N LEU A 198 20.33 0.64 14.78
CA LEU A 198 19.89 1.08 16.10
C LEU A 198 19.15 -0.05 16.84
N ARG A 199 19.15 0.00 18.16
CA ARG A 199 18.21 -0.81 18.94
C ARG A 199 16.78 -0.26 18.72
N PRO A 200 15.74 -1.10 18.61
CA PRO A 200 14.38 -0.63 18.33
C PRO A 200 13.87 0.45 19.31
N LEU A 201 14.24 0.35 20.61
CA LEU A 201 13.85 1.33 21.62
C LEU A 201 14.54 2.69 21.45
N ASP A 202 15.74 2.71 20.89
CA ASP A 202 16.46 3.97 20.62
C ASP A 202 15.84 4.67 19.41
N GLY A 203 15.36 3.89 18.42
CA GLY A 203 14.65 4.42 17.28
C GLY A 203 13.26 5.00 17.57
N LEU A 204 12.66 4.68 18.71
CA LEU A 204 11.40 5.25 19.16
C LEU A 204 11.54 6.65 19.77
N ARG A 205 12.75 7.01 20.24
CA ARG A 205 13.02 8.28 20.93
C ARG A 205 13.41 9.42 19.98
N ASP A 206 13.73 9.09 18.76
CA ASP A 206 13.98 10.02 17.66
C ASP A 206 12.66 10.39 16.95
#